data_dc1a78c79c5eca9859c80ba61f775465
#
_entry.id   dc1a78c79c5eca9859c80ba61f775465
#
_cell.length_a   1.000
_cell.length_b   1.000
_cell.length_c   1.000
_cell.angle_alpha   90.00
_cell.angle_beta   90.00
_cell.angle_gamma   90.00
#
_symmetry.space_group_name_H-M   'P 1'
#
loop_
_entity.id
_entity.type
_entity.pdbx_description
1 polymer ?
#
loop_
_entity_poly.entity_id
_entity_poly.type
_entity_poly.pdbx_seq_one_letter_code
_entity_poly.pdbx_strand_id
1 'polypeptide(L)'
;MNTSSSFAERLIRWQRQHGRHDLPWQIKNPYCVWLSEIMLQQTQVATVLDYYPRFLEKFPTVQTLAAAPQDEVLSLWAGLGYYSRARNLHKAAQQVVGQFGGTFPSERKDLETLCGVGRSTAAAICAFAFNRRETILDGNVKRVLCRVFARDGNPQDKKFENSLWTLAESLLPSENADMPAYTQGLMDLGATVCKRTKPLCHQCPMADICEAKKQNRIAELPRKKTAPEVQTLPLYWLIIRNQDGAILLEKRPAKGIWGGLYCVPCFETLNETYVYAEKLGIVSDDLSEQPALTHRLTHRLLLITPFQTPQRPSENLSDGLWVSPEHLADYGLPKPLSDYLNRPQPDLF
;
A
#
# COMPACT_ATOMS: atom_id res chain seq x y z
N MET A 1 -23.81 23.39 24.61
CA MET A 1 -23.58 23.11 23.18
C MET A 1 -23.06 21.68 23.05
N ASN A 2 -23.67 20.87 22.20
CA ASN A 2 -23.29 19.46 22.05
C ASN A 2 -21.90 19.39 21.39
N THR A 3 -20.90 18.81 22.04
CA THR A 3 -19.51 18.76 21.58
C THR A 3 -19.38 18.07 20.22
N SER A 4 -20.30 17.20 19.87
CA SER A 4 -20.38 16.47 18.61
C SER A 4 -20.65 17.39 17.42
N SER A 5 -21.69 18.25 17.50
CA SER A 5 -22.03 19.19 16.41
C SER A 5 -20.91 20.21 16.21
N SER A 6 -20.28 20.66 17.29
CA SER A 6 -19.14 21.57 17.23
C SER A 6 -17.90 20.97 16.50
N PHE A 7 -17.60 19.67 16.70
CA PHE A 7 -16.45 19.01 16.02
C PHE A 7 -16.70 18.86 14.52
N ALA A 8 -17.85 18.30 14.13
CA ALA A 8 -18.18 18.06 12.73
C ALA A 8 -18.28 19.39 11.93
N GLU A 9 -18.98 20.38 12.47
CA GLU A 9 -19.14 21.71 11.84
C GLU A 9 -17.78 22.40 11.60
N ARG A 10 -16.91 22.41 12.61
CA ARG A 10 -15.55 22.98 12.49
C ARG A 10 -14.75 22.28 11.42
N LEU A 11 -14.80 20.95 11.39
CA LEU A 11 -14.04 20.12 10.45
C LEU A 11 -14.53 20.35 9.02
N ILE A 12 -15.85 20.31 8.78
CA ILE A 12 -16.45 20.50 7.47
C ILE A 12 -16.16 21.91 6.94
N ARG A 13 -16.34 22.94 7.78
CA ARG A 13 -16.02 24.33 7.41
C ARG A 13 -14.56 24.49 7.01
N TRP A 14 -13.65 23.93 7.82
CA TRP A 14 -12.21 23.97 7.54
C TRP A 14 -11.86 23.23 6.27
N GLN A 15 -12.41 22.03 6.06
CA GLN A 15 -12.14 21.23 4.88
C GLN A 15 -12.59 21.96 3.61
N ARG A 16 -13.75 22.58 3.60
CA ARG A 16 -14.26 23.33 2.45
C ARG A 16 -13.39 24.53 2.07
N GLN A 17 -12.65 25.10 3.01
CA GLN A 17 -11.80 26.28 2.80
C GLN A 17 -10.32 25.93 2.59
N HIS A 18 -9.83 24.88 3.24
CA HIS A 18 -8.40 24.57 3.35
C HIS A 18 -8.06 23.12 3.03
N GLY A 19 -9.04 22.30 2.75
CA GLY A 19 -8.84 20.89 2.37
C GLY A 19 -8.30 20.74 0.96
N ARG A 20 -7.91 19.53 0.61
CA ARG A 20 -7.52 19.18 -0.75
C ARG A 20 -8.76 18.94 -1.61
N HIS A 21 -8.87 19.58 -2.76
CA HIS A 21 -10.03 19.52 -3.65
C HIS A 21 -9.66 19.10 -5.08
N ASP A 22 -8.38 18.86 -5.34
CA ASP A 22 -7.78 18.62 -6.66
C ASP A 22 -7.29 17.17 -6.84
N LEU A 23 -7.70 16.25 -5.95
CA LEU A 23 -7.30 14.86 -6.06
C LEU A 23 -8.14 14.15 -7.13
N PRO A 24 -7.53 13.40 -8.07
CA PRO A 24 -8.22 12.83 -9.23
C PRO A 24 -9.30 11.80 -8.89
N TRP A 25 -9.29 11.26 -7.68
CA TRP A 25 -10.29 10.32 -7.16
C TRP A 25 -11.43 10.97 -6.39
N GLN A 26 -11.48 12.30 -6.28
CA GLN A 26 -12.58 13.03 -5.64
C GLN A 26 -13.81 13.12 -6.57
N ILE A 27 -14.29 11.99 -6.99
CA ILE A 27 -15.45 11.81 -7.88
C ILE A 27 -16.40 10.79 -7.25
N LYS A 28 -17.67 10.79 -7.67
CA LYS A 28 -18.72 9.91 -7.13
C LYS A 28 -18.77 8.51 -7.78
N ASN A 29 -17.72 8.10 -8.49
CA ASN A 29 -17.65 6.75 -9.05
C ASN A 29 -17.10 5.77 -8.00
N PRO A 30 -17.87 4.77 -7.53
CA PRO A 30 -17.46 3.87 -6.47
C PRO A 30 -16.24 3.02 -6.83
N TYR A 31 -16.07 2.64 -8.11
CA TYR A 31 -14.87 1.94 -8.58
C TYR A 31 -13.61 2.80 -8.41
N CYS A 32 -13.69 4.04 -8.85
CA CYS A 32 -12.59 5.00 -8.77
C CYS A 32 -12.23 5.35 -7.31
N VAL A 33 -13.23 5.54 -6.46
CA VAL A 33 -13.04 5.77 -5.02
C VAL A 33 -12.40 4.55 -4.37
N TRP A 34 -12.94 3.36 -4.59
CA TRP A 34 -12.38 2.12 -4.03
C TRP A 34 -10.93 1.90 -4.47
N LEU A 35 -10.61 2.07 -5.75
CA LEU A 35 -9.26 1.93 -6.27
C LEU A 35 -8.28 2.85 -5.52
N SER A 36 -8.62 4.13 -5.40
CA SER A 36 -7.78 5.10 -4.69
C SER A 36 -7.60 4.74 -3.21
N GLU A 37 -8.67 4.33 -2.53
CA GLU A 37 -8.63 3.94 -1.12
C GLU A 37 -7.69 2.74 -0.89
N ILE A 38 -7.69 1.75 -1.80
CA ILE A 38 -6.76 0.62 -1.72
C ILE A 38 -5.32 1.06 -2.03
N MET A 39 -5.12 1.92 -3.02
CA MET A 39 -3.78 2.44 -3.37
C MET A 39 -3.19 3.30 -2.24
N LEU A 40 -4.01 4.07 -1.54
CA LEU A 40 -3.61 4.95 -0.44
C LEU A 40 -3.31 4.21 0.88
N GLN A 41 -3.70 2.93 1.00
CA GLN A 41 -3.31 2.14 2.17
C GLN A 41 -1.79 2.09 2.32
N GLN A 42 -1.24 2.75 3.34
CA GLN A 42 0.20 2.81 3.64
C GLN A 42 1.07 3.39 2.50
N THR A 43 0.47 4.16 1.58
CA THR A 43 1.17 4.83 0.47
C THR A 43 0.88 6.32 0.52
N GLN A 44 1.87 7.14 0.20
CA GLN A 44 1.71 8.60 0.16
C GLN A 44 0.92 9.04 -1.08
N VAL A 45 0.14 10.12 -0.94
CA VAL A 45 -0.66 10.70 -2.03
C VAL A 45 0.21 10.99 -3.27
N ALA A 46 1.37 11.61 -3.09
CA ALA A 46 2.27 11.92 -4.20
C ALA A 46 2.63 10.71 -5.06
N THR A 47 2.86 9.55 -4.43
CA THR A 47 3.12 8.30 -5.16
C THR A 47 1.87 7.80 -5.90
N VAL A 48 0.69 7.89 -5.28
CA VAL A 48 -0.56 7.39 -5.90
C VAL A 48 -0.98 8.23 -7.10
N LEU A 49 -0.66 9.52 -7.11
CA LEU A 49 -0.96 10.41 -8.25
C LEU A 49 -0.36 9.93 -9.58
N ASP A 50 0.80 9.25 -9.55
CA ASP A 50 1.42 8.71 -10.76
C ASP A 50 0.82 7.36 -11.18
N TYR A 51 0.36 6.56 -10.24
CA TYR A 51 -0.16 5.20 -10.49
C TYR A 51 -1.62 5.17 -10.85
N TYR A 52 -2.44 5.99 -10.20
CA TYR A 52 -3.89 5.96 -10.33
C TYR A 52 -4.38 6.22 -11.77
N PRO A 53 -3.91 7.23 -12.51
CA PRO A 53 -4.33 7.46 -13.90
C PRO A 53 -3.94 6.30 -14.81
N ARG A 54 -2.71 5.80 -14.71
CA ARG A 54 -2.20 4.67 -15.51
C ARG A 54 -3.02 3.39 -15.29
N PHE A 55 -3.44 3.18 -14.04
CA PHE A 55 -4.26 2.02 -13.69
C PHE A 55 -5.68 2.13 -14.26
N LEU A 56 -6.28 3.31 -14.24
CA LEU A 56 -7.59 3.57 -14.83
C LEU A 56 -7.57 3.55 -16.37
N GLU A 57 -6.48 3.99 -16.98
CA GLU A 57 -6.29 3.88 -18.43
C GLU A 57 -6.34 2.41 -18.87
N LYS A 58 -5.63 1.54 -18.17
CA LYS A 58 -5.59 0.11 -18.48
C LYS A 58 -6.86 -0.64 -18.06
N PHE A 59 -7.40 -0.30 -16.89
CA PHE A 59 -8.58 -0.92 -16.31
C PHE A 59 -9.64 0.15 -16.00
N PRO A 60 -10.35 0.67 -17.00
CA PRO A 60 -11.33 1.75 -16.82
C PRO A 60 -12.57 1.35 -16.02
N THR A 61 -12.84 0.05 -15.87
CA THR A 61 -14.00 -0.49 -15.15
C THR A 61 -13.59 -1.65 -14.24
N VAL A 62 -14.45 -1.96 -13.26
CA VAL A 62 -14.25 -3.14 -12.41
C VAL A 62 -14.30 -4.45 -13.20
N GLN A 63 -15.08 -4.48 -14.30
CA GLN A 63 -15.18 -5.63 -15.18
C GLN A 63 -13.87 -5.88 -15.93
N THR A 64 -13.25 -4.84 -16.47
CA THR A 64 -11.95 -4.95 -17.14
C THR A 64 -10.85 -5.39 -16.18
N LEU A 65 -10.85 -4.87 -14.95
CA LEU A 65 -9.92 -5.29 -13.91
C LEU A 65 -10.16 -6.75 -13.49
N ALA A 66 -11.41 -7.17 -13.32
CA ALA A 66 -11.74 -8.54 -12.91
C ALA A 66 -11.36 -9.59 -13.95
N ALA A 67 -11.46 -9.25 -15.24
CA ALA A 67 -11.14 -10.14 -16.37
C ALA A 67 -9.65 -10.22 -16.70
N ALA A 68 -8.84 -9.28 -16.20
CA ALA A 68 -7.42 -9.21 -16.50
C ALA A 68 -6.65 -10.39 -15.87
N PRO A 69 -5.54 -10.84 -16.46
CA PRO A 69 -4.59 -11.72 -15.79
C PRO A 69 -4.00 -11.05 -14.54
N GLN A 70 -3.83 -11.82 -13.46
CA GLN A 70 -3.28 -11.27 -12.20
C GLN A 70 -1.88 -10.66 -12.40
N ASP A 71 -1.08 -11.22 -13.30
CA ASP A 71 0.28 -10.75 -13.56
C ASP A 71 0.29 -9.35 -14.18
N GLU A 72 -0.68 -9.03 -15.03
CA GLU A 72 -0.84 -7.69 -15.59
C GLU A 72 -1.22 -6.66 -14.50
N VAL A 73 -2.09 -7.05 -13.56
CA VAL A 73 -2.43 -6.21 -12.41
C VAL A 73 -1.22 -5.98 -11.52
N LEU A 74 -0.41 -7.01 -11.28
CA LEU A 74 0.80 -6.91 -10.46
C LEU A 74 1.91 -6.09 -11.14
N SER A 75 2.05 -6.18 -12.45
CA SER A 75 2.98 -5.36 -13.24
C SER A 75 2.67 -3.87 -13.10
N LEU A 76 1.42 -3.45 -13.30
CA LEU A 76 1.00 -2.06 -13.11
C LEU A 76 1.11 -1.57 -11.67
N TRP A 77 1.07 -2.48 -10.69
CA TRP A 77 1.24 -2.17 -9.27
C TRP A 77 2.71 -2.11 -8.84
N ALA A 78 3.63 -2.58 -9.70
CA ALA A 78 5.05 -2.68 -9.36
C ALA A 78 5.60 -1.32 -8.89
N GLY A 79 6.28 -1.31 -7.75
CA GLY A 79 6.79 -0.08 -7.11
C GLY A 79 5.91 0.52 -6.02
N LEU A 80 4.58 0.30 -6.01
CA LEU A 80 3.70 0.77 -4.91
C LEU A 80 3.94 0.03 -3.58
N GLY A 81 4.54 -1.16 -3.63
CA GLY A 81 4.74 -2.01 -2.46
C GLY A 81 3.46 -2.67 -1.93
N TYR A 82 3.63 -3.50 -0.88
CA TYR A 82 2.50 -4.24 -0.28
C TYR A 82 1.63 -4.96 -1.32
N TYR A 83 2.23 -5.81 -2.13
CA TYR A 83 1.63 -6.46 -3.30
C TYR A 83 0.42 -7.34 -2.98
N SER A 84 0.23 -7.72 -1.71
CA SER A 84 -1.02 -8.34 -1.26
C SER A 84 -2.25 -7.44 -1.49
N ARG A 85 -2.08 -6.11 -1.52
CA ARG A 85 -3.16 -5.17 -1.86
C ARG A 85 -3.60 -5.34 -3.31
N ALA A 86 -2.65 -5.44 -4.25
CA ALA A 86 -2.97 -5.67 -5.67
C ALA A 86 -3.69 -7.00 -5.89
N ARG A 87 -3.21 -8.08 -5.24
CA ARG A 87 -3.90 -9.38 -5.30
C ARG A 87 -5.31 -9.32 -4.70
N ASN A 88 -5.47 -8.67 -3.57
CA ASN A 88 -6.77 -8.47 -2.94
C ASN A 88 -7.67 -7.57 -3.78
N LEU A 89 -7.13 -6.51 -4.38
CA LEU A 89 -7.83 -5.62 -5.31
C LEU A 89 -8.40 -6.43 -6.50
N HIS A 90 -7.56 -7.24 -7.14
CA HIS A 90 -7.98 -8.08 -8.25
C HIS A 90 -9.06 -9.09 -7.84
N LYS A 91 -8.87 -9.77 -6.70
CA LYS A 91 -9.87 -10.68 -6.16
C LYS A 91 -11.18 -9.98 -5.79
N ALA A 92 -11.10 -8.79 -5.21
CA ALA A 92 -12.28 -7.98 -4.89
C ALA A 92 -13.02 -7.53 -6.16
N ALA A 93 -12.31 -7.18 -7.24
CA ALA A 93 -12.95 -6.89 -8.53
C ALA A 93 -13.74 -8.10 -9.04
N GLN A 94 -13.17 -9.31 -8.96
CA GLN A 94 -13.86 -10.55 -9.30
C GLN A 94 -15.08 -10.81 -8.41
N GLN A 95 -15.00 -10.49 -7.10
CA GLN A 95 -16.16 -10.56 -6.20
C GLN A 95 -17.25 -9.56 -6.57
N VAL A 96 -16.91 -8.32 -6.91
CA VAL A 96 -17.89 -7.31 -7.35
C VAL A 96 -18.62 -7.79 -8.62
N VAL A 97 -17.89 -8.33 -9.57
CA VAL A 97 -18.51 -8.86 -10.82
C VAL A 97 -19.34 -10.11 -10.53
N GLY A 98 -18.81 -11.07 -9.80
CA GLY A 98 -19.47 -12.38 -9.60
C GLY A 98 -20.60 -12.37 -8.57
N GLN A 99 -20.48 -11.55 -7.51
CA GLN A 99 -21.45 -11.55 -6.40
C GLN A 99 -22.43 -10.38 -6.47
N PHE A 100 -22.02 -9.25 -7.06
CA PHE A 100 -22.80 -8.01 -7.10
C PHE A 100 -23.13 -7.55 -8.54
N GLY A 101 -22.97 -8.44 -9.54
CA GLY A 101 -23.30 -8.14 -10.93
C GLY A 101 -22.52 -6.99 -11.55
N GLY A 102 -21.30 -6.72 -11.05
CA GLY A 102 -20.44 -5.65 -11.53
C GLY A 102 -20.81 -4.24 -11.00
N THR A 103 -21.71 -4.16 -10.04
CA THR A 103 -22.10 -2.91 -9.36
C THR A 103 -21.62 -2.95 -7.91
N PHE A 104 -20.93 -1.90 -7.46
CA PHE A 104 -20.48 -1.82 -6.08
C PHE A 104 -21.66 -1.72 -5.10
N PRO A 105 -21.68 -2.54 -4.04
CA PRO A 105 -22.68 -2.40 -2.99
C PRO A 105 -22.53 -1.06 -2.26
N SER A 106 -23.63 -0.50 -1.79
CA SER A 106 -23.64 0.79 -1.07
C SER A 106 -23.63 0.65 0.45
N GLU A 107 -23.84 -0.56 0.95
CA GLU A 107 -23.83 -0.83 2.38
C GLU A 107 -22.44 -1.22 2.86
N ARG A 108 -22.01 -0.65 4.00
CA ARG A 108 -20.70 -0.91 4.58
C ARG A 108 -20.44 -2.40 4.82
N LYS A 109 -21.43 -3.13 5.32
CA LYS A 109 -21.32 -4.56 5.62
C LYS A 109 -21.00 -5.39 4.38
N ASP A 110 -21.58 -5.04 3.24
CA ASP A 110 -21.35 -5.74 1.98
C ASP A 110 -19.96 -5.39 1.41
N LEU A 111 -19.57 -4.12 1.50
CA LEU A 111 -18.21 -3.69 1.13
C LEU A 111 -17.12 -4.37 1.97
N GLU A 112 -17.36 -4.61 3.26
CA GLU A 112 -16.41 -5.32 4.15
C GLU A 112 -16.21 -6.79 3.75
N THR A 113 -17.09 -7.38 2.94
CA THR A 113 -16.92 -8.76 2.43
C THR A 113 -15.88 -8.83 1.31
N LEU A 114 -15.57 -7.70 0.67
CA LEU A 114 -14.59 -7.63 -0.41
C LEU A 114 -13.16 -7.81 0.12
N CYS A 115 -12.36 -8.58 -0.62
CA CYS A 115 -10.97 -8.84 -0.26
C CYS A 115 -10.17 -7.54 -0.10
N GLY A 116 -9.51 -7.37 1.05
CA GLY A 116 -8.68 -6.20 1.34
C GLY A 116 -9.45 -4.94 1.76
N VAL A 117 -10.76 -5.00 1.88
CA VAL A 117 -11.62 -3.92 2.34
C VAL A 117 -11.97 -4.12 3.82
N GLY A 118 -11.35 -3.33 4.68
CA GLY A 118 -11.70 -3.30 6.10
C GLY A 118 -12.74 -2.21 6.42
N ARG A 119 -13.24 -2.19 7.66
CA ARG A 119 -14.28 -1.26 8.13
C ARG A 119 -14.01 0.20 7.75
N SER A 120 -12.79 0.69 7.95
CA SER A 120 -12.44 2.09 7.63
C SER A 120 -12.47 2.37 6.13
N THR A 121 -11.95 1.45 5.31
CA THR A 121 -11.99 1.57 3.84
C THR A 121 -13.43 1.49 3.32
N ALA A 122 -14.23 0.55 3.81
CA ALA A 122 -15.64 0.44 3.47
C ALA A 122 -16.42 1.73 3.82
N ALA A 123 -16.16 2.28 5.00
CA ALA A 123 -16.77 3.54 5.43
C ALA A 123 -16.38 4.74 4.55
N ALA A 124 -15.11 4.80 4.11
CA ALA A 124 -14.65 5.84 3.17
C ALA A 124 -15.39 5.74 1.82
N ILE A 125 -15.50 4.52 1.26
CA ILE A 125 -16.26 4.27 0.03
C ILE A 125 -17.73 4.69 0.21
N CYS A 126 -18.36 4.30 1.32
CA CYS A 126 -19.73 4.68 1.64
C CYS A 126 -19.92 6.20 1.68
N ALA A 127 -18.99 6.92 2.32
CA ALA A 127 -19.05 8.36 2.45
C ALA A 127 -18.84 9.08 1.11
N PHE A 128 -17.80 8.70 0.35
CA PHE A 128 -17.45 9.42 -0.87
C PHE A 128 -18.34 9.07 -2.07
N ALA A 129 -18.64 7.79 -2.27
CA ALA A 129 -19.40 7.36 -3.43
C ALA A 129 -20.93 7.42 -3.23
N PHE A 130 -21.39 7.21 -1.99
CA PHE A 130 -22.81 7.02 -1.72
C PHE A 130 -23.42 8.02 -0.72
N ASN A 131 -22.64 8.98 -0.22
CA ASN A 131 -23.04 9.93 0.82
C ASN A 131 -23.64 9.25 2.09
N ARG A 132 -23.17 8.02 2.38
CA ARG A 132 -23.64 7.28 3.55
C ARG A 132 -22.97 7.78 4.81
N ARG A 133 -23.73 7.79 5.91
CA ARG A 133 -23.29 8.25 7.22
C ARG A 133 -22.49 7.17 7.95
N GLU A 134 -21.26 6.99 7.53
CA GLU A 134 -20.29 6.03 8.07
C GLU A 134 -18.99 6.74 8.43
N THR A 135 -18.35 6.34 9.53
CA THR A 135 -17.10 6.97 9.97
C THR A 135 -15.88 6.14 9.64
N ILE A 136 -14.78 6.80 9.35
CA ILE A 136 -13.46 6.21 9.17
C ILE A 136 -12.66 6.24 10.48
N LEU A 137 -11.74 5.29 10.65
CA LEU A 137 -10.82 5.25 11.79
C LEU A 137 -9.47 4.67 11.37
N ASP A 138 -8.75 5.36 10.51
CA ASP A 138 -7.37 5.02 10.14
C ASP A 138 -6.36 5.53 11.18
N GLY A 139 -5.07 5.31 10.94
CA GLY A 139 -4.02 5.76 11.85
C GLY A 139 -3.95 7.28 12.03
N ASN A 140 -4.36 8.06 11.03
CA ASN A 140 -4.42 9.51 11.10
C ASN A 140 -5.61 9.96 11.96
N VAL A 141 -6.79 9.39 11.72
CA VAL A 141 -8.00 9.69 12.48
C VAL A 141 -7.85 9.28 13.94
N LYS A 142 -7.31 8.08 14.22
CA LYS A 142 -6.98 7.66 15.60
C LYS A 142 -6.14 8.71 16.32
N ARG A 143 -5.11 9.23 15.65
CA ARG A 143 -4.24 10.29 16.23
C ARG A 143 -4.99 11.59 16.49
N VAL A 144 -5.81 12.03 15.54
CA VAL A 144 -6.64 13.24 15.70
C VAL A 144 -7.57 13.10 16.90
N LEU A 145 -8.34 12.01 16.98
CA LEU A 145 -9.28 11.75 18.05
C LEU A 145 -8.60 11.62 19.42
N CYS A 146 -7.48 10.86 19.48
CA CYS A 146 -6.70 10.75 20.71
C CYS A 146 -6.24 12.12 21.24
N ARG A 147 -5.82 13.02 20.34
CA ARG A 147 -5.35 14.36 20.75
C ARG A 147 -6.50 15.30 21.08
N VAL A 148 -7.50 15.39 20.21
CA VAL A 148 -8.62 16.34 20.43
C VAL A 148 -9.37 16.03 21.72
N PHE A 149 -9.60 14.76 22.04
CA PHE A 149 -10.37 14.32 23.21
C PHE A 149 -9.49 13.75 24.35
N ALA A 150 -8.17 13.95 24.31
CA ALA A 150 -7.18 13.44 25.27
C ALA A 150 -7.37 11.94 25.60
N ARG A 151 -7.70 11.11 24.60
CA ARG A 151 -7.89 9.69 24.79
C ARG A 151 -6.53 9.01 24.96
N ASP A 152 -6.28 8.51 26.17
CA ASP A 152 -5.02 7.90 26.55
C ASP A 152 -5.12 6.38 26.51
N GLY A 153 -4.39 5.78 25.57
CA GLY A 153 -4.37 4.32 25.35
C GLY A 153 -3.56 3.96 24.11
N ASN A 154 -3.35 2.66 23.95
CA ASN A 154 -2.69 2.13 22.76
C ASN A 154 -3.74 1.86 21.66
N PRO A 155 -3.69 2.55 20.50
CA PRO A 155 -4.65 2.35 19.41
C PRO A 155 -4.64 0.95 18.76
N GLN A 156 -3.72 0.09 19.15
CA GLN A 156 -3.66 -1.30 18.71
C GLN A 156 -4.31 -2.27 19.72
N ASP A 157 -4.60 -1.80 20.92
CA ASP A 157 -5.44 -2.54 21.86
C ASP A 157 -6.87 -2.53 21.37
N LYS A 158 -7.47 -3.73 21.22
CA LYS A 158 -8.79 -3.87 20.61
C LYS A 158 -9.90 -3.18 21.42
N LYS A 159 -9.80 -3.20 22.75
CA LYS A 159 -10.77 -2.54 23.60
C LYS A 159 -10.69 -1.01 23.46
N PHE A 160 -9.47 -0.49 23.44
CA PHE A 160 -9.24 0.92 23.21
C PHE A 160 -9.65 1.35 21.79
N GLU A 161 -9.29 0.56 20.77
CA GLU A 161 -9.72 0.80 19.39
C GLU A 161 -11.25 0.86 19.27
N ASN A 162 -11.98 -0.08 19.90
CA ASN A 162 -13.43 -0.08 19.91
C ASN A 162 -14.01 1.20 20.57
N SER A 163 -13.37 1.71 21.64
CA SER A 163 -13.77 2.97 22.27
C SER A 163 -13.57 4.17 21.33
N LEU A 164 -12.54 4.13 20.48
CA LEU A 164 -12.33 5.16 19.45
C LEU A 164 -13.35 5.06 18.32
N TRP A 165 -13.79 3.86 17.94
CA TRP A 165 -14.90 3.69 16.99
C TRP A 165 -16.18 4.28 17.52
N THR A 166 -16.56 3.98 18.77
CA THR A 166 -17.74 4.56 19.42
C THR A 166 -17.67 6.09 19.46
N LEU A 167 -16.50 6.63 19.79
CA LEU A 167 -16.28 8.09 19.77
C LEU A 167 -16.44 8.64 18.35
N ALA A 168 -15.80 8.02 17.35
CA ALA A 168 -15.88 8.47 15.96
C ALA A 168 -17.30 8.44 15.41
N GLU A 169 -18.10 7.43 15.75
CA GLU A 169 -19.52 7.35 15.40
C GLU A 169 -20.34 8.47 16.04
N SER A 170 -20.04 8.83 17.28
CA SER A 170 -20.74 9.92 17.98
C SER A 170 -20.45 11.32 17.42
N LEU A 171 -19.40 11.47 16.62
CA LEU A 171 -18.95 12.73 16.03
C LEU A 171 -19.44 12.95 14.60
N LEU A 172 -20.19 12.01 14.02
CA LEU A 172 -20.71 12.12 12.66
C LEU A 172 -21.64 13.34 12.52
N PRO A 173 -21.59 14.05 11.36
CA PRO A 173 -22.52 15.13 11.07
C PRO A 173 -23.96 14.60 11.01
N SER A 174 -24.96 15.47 11.23
CA SER A 174 -26.38 15.12 11.13
C SER A 174 -26.78 14.83 9.68
N GLU A 175 -26.22 15.58 8.73
CA GLU A 175 -26.62 15.54 7.33
C GLU A 175 -25.69 14.62 6.50
N ASN A 176 -26.30 13.73 5.72
CA ASN A 176 -25.58 12.83 4.83
C ASN A 176 -24.80 13.57 3.73
N ALA A 177 -25.32 14.71 3.27
CA ALA A 177 -24.67 15.54 2.26
C ALA A 177 -23.30 16.07 2.67
N ASP A 178 -23.04 16.15 3.97
CA ASP A 178 -21.76 16.60 4.53
C ASP A 178 -20.71 15.50 4.67
N MET A 179 -21.08 14.25 4.47
CA MET A 179 -20.19 13.11 4.69
C MET A 179 -18.92 13.13 3.85
N PRO A 180 -18.93 13.47 2.55
CA PRO A 180 -17.68 13.57 1.78
C PRO A 180 -16.72 14.61 2.36
N ALA A 181 -17.21 15.80 2.70
CA ALA A 181 -16.39 16.86 3.28
C ALA A 181 -15.90 16.51 4.70
N TYR A 182 -16.71 15.87 5.51
CA TYR A 182 -16.32 15.38 6.83
C TYR A 182 -15.23 14.32 6.76
N THR A 183 -15.41 13.31 5.91
CA THR A 183 -14.47 12.21 5.75
C THR A 183 -13.12 12.68 5.16
N GLN A 184 -13.18 13.53 4.12
CA GLN A 184 -11.97 14.16 3.56
C GLN A 184 -11.30 15.05 4.61
N GLY A 185 -12.08 15.80 5.38
CA GLY A 185 -11.56 16.65 6.45
C GLY A 185 -10.79 15.87 7.53
N LEU A 186 -11.26 14.70 7.92
CA LEU A 186 -10.53 13.82 8.85
C LEU A 186 -9.18 13.37 8.28
N MET A 187 -9.17 12.96 7.02
CA MET A 187 -7.95 12.57 6.32
C MET A 187 -6.97 13.74 6.19
N ASP A 188 -7.46 14.91 5.73
CA ASP A 188 -6.65 16.09 5.51
C ASP A 188 -6.08 16.64 6.82
N LEU A 189 -6.91 16.76 7.85
CA LEU A 189 -6.48 17.25 9.16
C LEU A 189 -5.36 16.36 9.73
N GLY A 190 -5.49 15.04 9.61
CA GLY A 190 -4.47 14.11 10.04
C GLY A 190 -3.21 14.19 9.20
N ALA A 191 -3.31 14.30 7.88
CA ALA A 191 -2.17 14.29 6.98
C ALA A 191 -1.39 15.61 6.97
N THR A 192 -2.07 16.75 7.01
CA THR A 192 -1.45 18.06 6.74
C THR A 192 -1.24 18.92 7.99
N VAL A 193 -2.11 18.84 8.99
CA VAL A 193 -2.09 19.70 10.18
C VAL A 193 -1.72 18.95 11.45
N CYS A 194 -2.53 17.97 11.87
CA CYS A 194 -2.29 17.18 13.07
C CYS A 194 -1.28 16.07 12.82
N LYS A 195 -0.09 16.41 12.33
CA LYS A 195 0.98 15.48 11.95
C LYS A 195 1.49 14.68 13.15
N ARG A 196 2.11 13.54 12.86
CA ARG A 196 2.72 12.67 13.89
C ARG A 196 3.81 13.41 14.66
N THR A 197 4.68 14.10 13.91
CA THR A 197 5.75 14.97 14.44
C THR A 197 5.49 16.40 14.00
N LYS A 198 5.83 17.39 14.82
CA LYS A 198 5.69 18.83 14.54
C LYS A 198 4.29 19.21 13.99
N PRO A 199 3.19 18.93 14.73
CA PRO A 199 1.86 19.31 14.29
C PRO A 199 1.70 20.83 14.24
N LEU A 200 0.91 21.31 13.27
CA LEU A 200 0.65 22.74 13.04
C LEU A 200 -0.57 23.21 13.85
N CYS A 201 -0.45 23.18 15.17
CA CYS A 201 -1.58 23.46 16.08
C CYS A 201 -2.16 24.85 15.93
N HIS A 202 -1.41 25.83 15.43
CA HIS A 202 -1.88 27.19 15.18
C HIS A 202 -2.82 27.28 13.94
N GLN A 203 -2.78 26.30 13.05
CA GLN A 203 -3.65 26.19 11.86
C GLN A 203 -4.80 25.19 12.07
N CYS A 204 -4.86 24.56 13.26
CA CYS A 204 -5.80 23.47 13.51
C CYS A 204 -7.22 24.02 13.82
N PRO A 205 -8.26 23.58 13.09
CA PRO A 205 -9.64 24.00 13.38
C PRO A 205 -10.14 23.54 14.74
N MET A 206 -9.45 22.58 15.37
CA MET A 206 -9.77 22.03 16.69
C MET A 206 -8.93 22.65 17.82
N ALA A 207 -8.12 23.68 17.54
CA ALA A 207 -7.14 24.20 18.50
C ALA A 207 -7.73 24.61 19.84
N ASP A 208 -8.94 25.19 19.83
CA ASP A 208 -9.65 25.71 21.03
C ASP A 208 -10.28 24.60 21.87
N ILE A 209 -10.69 23.49 21.19
CA ILE A 209 -11.35 22.36 21.85
C ILE A 209 -10.40 21.18 22.08
N CYS A 210 -9.14 21.30 21.67
CA CYS A 210 -8.17 20.20 21.76
C CYS A 210 -7.67 20.03 23.20
N GLU A 211 -8.12 18.98 23.87
CA GLU A 211 -7.77 18.68 25.25
C GLU A 211 -6.27 18.32 25.41
N ALA A 212 -5.67 17.61 24.44
CA ALA A 212 -4.23 17.34 24.49
C ALA A 212 -3.37 18.61 24.38
N LYS A 213 -3.85 19.63 23.63
CA LYS A 213 -3.18 20.93 23.55
C LYS A 213 -3.26 21.66 24.88
N LYS A 214 -4.44 21.72 25.50
CA LYS A 214 -4.68 22.36 26.80
C LYS A 214 -3.82 21.73 27.92
N GLN A 215 -3.65 20.41 27.85
CA GLN A 215 -2.90 19.62 28.82
C GLN A 215 -1.39 19.49 28.49
N ASN A 216 -0.90 20.09 27.41
CA ASN A 216 0.48 19.94 26.90
C ASN A 216 0.89 18.50 26.58
N ARG A 217 -0.06 17.63 26.20
CA ARG A 217 0.14 16.20 25.97
C ARG A 217 0.15 15.77 24.50
N ILE A 218 0.29 16.71 23.56
CA ILE A 218 0.25 16.43 22.11
C ILE A 218 1.34 15.42 21.69
N ALA A 219 2.53 15.49 22.27
CA ALA A 219 3.65 14.61 21.96
C ALA A 219 3.45 13.18 22.48
N GLU A 220 2.66 13.00 23.54
CA GLU A 220 2.39 11.73 24.18
C GLU A 220 1.31 10.93 23.47
N LEU A 221 0.33 11.64 22.86
CA LEU A 221 -0.89 11.03 22.30
C LEU A 221 -0.85 10.89 20.77
N PRO A 222 -1.32 9.73 20.26
CA PRO A 222 -1.62 8.49 20.98
C PRO A 222 -0.35 7.83 21.54
N ARG A 223 -0.50 6.95 22.53
CA ARG A 223 0.64 6.18 23.04
C ARG A 223 1.30 5.41 21.90
N LYS A 224 2.62 5.48 21.84
CA LYS A 224 3.41 4.77 20.83
C LYS A 224 3.50 3.29 21.21
N LYS A 225 3.39 2.43 20.23
CA LYS A 225 3.82 1.04 20.37
C LYS A 225 5.35 1.01 20.41
N THR A 226 5.91 0.13 21.22
CA THR A 226 7.31 -0.26 21.08
C THR A 226 7.51 -0.79 19.67
N ALA A 227 8.42 -0.18 18.93
CA ALA A 227 8.72 -0.67 17.58
C ALA A 227 9.29 -2.09 17.67
N PRO A 228 8.79 -3.06 16.88
CA PRO A 228 9.42 -4.37 16.84
C PRO A 228 10.87 -4.22 16.35
N GLU A 229 11.73 -5.06 16.86
CA GLU A 229 13.10 -5.16 16.39
C GLU A 229 13.12 -5.55 14.90
N VAL A 230 13.96 -4.86 14.15
CA VAL A 230 14.06 -5.09 12.71
C VAL A 230 15.06 -6.20 12.47
N GLN A 231 14.57 -7.35 12.03
CA GLN A 231 15.42 -8.47 11.68
C GLN A 231 16.08 -8.24 10.31
N THR A 232 17.38 -8.49 10.23
CA THR A 232 18.09 -8.53 8.96
C THR A 232 17.96 -9.95 8.37
N LEU A 233 17.59 -10.02 7.10
CA LEU A 233 17.47 -11.25 6.36
C LEU A 233 18.43 -11.22 5.16
N PRO A 234 19.39 -12.15 5.07
CA PRO A 234 20.21 -12.32 3.87
C PRO A 234 19.36 -12.89 2.75
N LEU A 235 19.61 -12.44 1.52
CA LEU A 235 19.05 -12.99 0.29
C LEU A 235 20.14 -13.03 -0.77
N TYR A 236 20.14 -14.06 -1.57
CA TYR A 236 21.10 -14.29 -2.63
C TYR A 236 20.34 -14.33 -3.96
N TRP A 237 20.67 -13.44 -4.87
CA TRP A 237 20.14 -13.41 -6.22
C TRP A 237 21.11 -14.09 -7.18
N LEU A 238 20.61 -14.97 -8.02
CA LEU A 238 21.38 -15.55 -9.11
C LEU A 238 20.89 -14.96 -10.44
N ILE A 239 21.70 -14.12 -11.05
CA ILE A 239 21.38 -13.41 -12.29
C ILE A 239 22.03 -14.19 -13.45
N ILE A 240 21.18 -14.84 -14.22
CA ILE A 240 21.58 -15.68 -15.36
C ILE A 240 21.04 -15.04 -16.63
N ARG A 241 21.88 -14.99 -17.66
CA ARG A 241 21.51 -14.55 -19.00
C ARG A 241 21.71 -15.69 -19.99
N ASN A 242 20.76 -15.85 -20.91
CA ASN A 242 20.95 -16.78 -22.04
C ASN A 242 21.83 -16.18 -23.15
N GLN A 243 21.97 -16.87 -24.27
CA GLN A 243 22.79 -16.42 -25.41
C GLN A 243 22.31 -15.12 -26.04
N ASP A 244 20.98 -14.86 -25.98
CA ASP A 244 20.34 -13.65 -26.50
C ASP A 244 20.30 -12.51 -25.47
N GLY A 245 20.87 -12.70 -24.27
CA GLY A 245 20.91 -11.73 -23.20
C GLY A 245 19.63 -11.68 -22.36
N ALA A 246 18.62 -12.52 -22.63
CA ALA A 246 17.42 -12.63 -21.82
C ALA A 246 17.74 -13.14 -20.41
N ILE A 247 17.05 -12.59 -19.42
CA ILE A 247 17.25 -12.87 -17.99
C ILE A 247 16.27 -13.96 -17.54
N LEU A 248 16.77 -14.93 -16.78
CA LEU A 248 15.93 -15.95 -16.16
C LEU A 248 15.13 -15.34 -15.00
N LEU A 249 13.82 -15.41 -15.09
CA LEU A 249 12.89 -15.04 -14.05
C LEU A 249 12.06 -16.22 -13.57
N GLU A 250 11.80 -16.27 -12.27
CA GLU A 250 10.91 -17.24 -11.65
C GLU A 250 9.79 -16.54 -10.92
N LYS A 251 8.58 -17.10 -10.95
CA LYS A 251 7.46 -16.58 -10.20
C LYS A 251 7.61 -16.94 -8.72
N ARG A 252 7.65 -15.93 -7.86
CA ARG A 252 7.71 -16.13 -6.40
C ARG A 252 6.44 -16.80 -5.90
N PRO A 253 6.54 -17.66 -4.86
CA PRO A 253 5.36 -18.20 -4.18
C PRO A 253 4.38 -17.09 -3.80
N ALA A 254 3.08 -17.40 -3.76
CA ALA A 254 2.04 -16.41 -3.45
C ALA A 254 2.19 -15.77 -2.06
N LYS A 255 2.87 -16.44 -1.13
CA LYS A 255 3.16 -15.96 0.23
C LYS A 255 4.65 -15.62 0.37
N GLY A 256 4.98 -14.79 1.34
CA GLY A 256 6.36 -14.41 1.64
C GLY A 256 6.78 -13.07 1.01
N ILE A 257 8.10 -12.83 0.98
CA ILE A 257 8.68 -11.61 0.44
C ILE A 257 8.45 -11.60 -1.08
N TRP A 258 7.88 -10.49 -1.58
CA TRP A 258 7.54 -10.28 -3.00
C TRP A 258 6.62 -11.36 -3.58
N GLY A 259 5.75 -11.94 -2.76
CA GLY A 259 4.87 -13.04 -3.18
C GLY A 259 4.07 -12.73 -4.44
N GLY A 260 4.12 -13.64 -5.41
CA GLY A 260 3.44 -13.56 -6.69
C GLY A 260 4.12 -12.68 -7.75
N LEU A 261 5.21 -11.98 -7.42
CA LEU A 261 6.03 -11.25 -8.39
C LEU A 261 7.00 -12.22 -9.09
N TYR A 262 7.53 -11.76 -10.22
CA TYR A 262 8.66 -12.39 -10.87
C TYR A 262 9.97 -11.85 -10.27
N CYS A 263 10.94 -12.73 -10.06
CA CYS A 263 12.25 -12.39 -9.54
C CYS A 263 13.29 -13.29 -10.22
N VAL A 264 14.52 -12.87 -10.28
CA VAL A 264 15.62 -13.81 -10.55
C VAL A 264 15.63 -14.92 -9.49
N PRO A 265 16.16 -16.12 -9.73
CA PRO A 265 16.31 -17.13 -8.70
C PRO A 265 16.87 -16.54 -7.42
N CYS A 266 16.16 -16.74 -6.29
CA CYS A 266 16.39 -16.01 -5.05
C CYS A 266 16.29 -16.94 -3.85
N PHE A 267 17.37 -17.02 -3.07
CA PHE A 267 17.59 -17.98 -2.00
C PHE A 267 17.88 -17.27 -0.67
N GLU A 268 17.69 -17.97 0.44
CA GLU A 268 18.02 -17.48 1.78
C GLU A 268 19.42 -17.86 2.24
N THR A 269 20.05 -18.83 1.55
CA THR A 269 21.41 -19.29 1.83
C THR A 269 22.27 -19.32 0.58
N LEU A 270 23.57 -19.11 0.76
CA LEU A 270 24.56 -19.20 -0.31
C LEU A 270 24.65 -20.63 -0.89
N ASN A 271 24.52 -21.65 -0.05
CA ASN A 271 24.58 -23.05 -0.48
C ASN A 271 23.42 -23.38 -1.45
N GLU A 272 22.21 -22.89 -1.20
CA GLU A 272 21.07 -23.07 -2.11
C GLU A 272 21.35 -22.44 -3.48
N THR A 273 22.03 -21.29 -3.50
CA THR A 273 22.42 -20.61 -4.73
C THR A 273 23.36 -21.45 -5.55
N TYR A 274 24.37 -22.05 -4.93
CA TYR A 274 25.32 -22.92 -5.61
C TYR A 274 24.66 -24.22 -6.12
N VAL A 275 23.88 -24.88 -5.28
CA VAL A 275 23.13 -26.08 -5.67
C VAL A 275 22.19 -25.82 -6.85
N TYR A 276 21.56 -24.66 -6.88
CA TYR A 276 20.69 -24.29 -8.00
C TYR A 276 21.50 -23.99 -9.28
N ALA A 277 22.64 -23.30 -9.17
CA ALA A 277 23.54 -23.04 -10.29
C ALA A 277 24.04 -24.36 -10.92
N GLU A 278 24.50 -25.31 -10.11
CA GLU A 278 24.94 -26.61 -10.55
C GLU A 278 23.87 -27.41 -11.30
N LYS A 279 22.61 -27.36 -10.87
CA LYS A 279 21.46 -27.96 -11.58
C LYS A 279 21.29 -27.40 -13.00
N LEU A 280 21.66 -26.15 -13.21
CA LEU A 280 21.64 -25.48 -14.51
C LEU A 280 22.94 -25.71 -15.31
N GLY A 281 23.86 -26.55 -14.81
CA GLY A 281 25.15 -26.80 -15.44
C GLY A 281 26.13 -25.64 -15.31
N ILE A 282 25.89 -24.71 -14.38
CA ILE A 282 26.77 -23.58 -14.11
C ILE A 282 27.78 -24.01 -13.04
N VAL A 283 29.06 -23.82 -13.33
CA VAL A 283 30.15 -24.13 -12.39
C VAL A 283 30.16 -23.08 -11.27
N SER A 284 30.13 -23.51 -10.03
CA SER A 284 30.06 -22.63 -8.86
C SER A 284 31.22 -21.63 -8.78
N ASP A 285 32.40 -22.02 -9.22
CA ASP A 285 33.63 -21.19 -9.24
C ASP A 285 33.53 -20.03 -10.27
N ASP A 286 32.64 -20.12 -11.25
CA ASP A 286 32.37 -19.06 -12.23
C ASP A 286 31.33 -18.04 -11.76
N LEU A 287 30.80 -18.20 -10.54
CA LEU A 287 29.88 -17.22 -9.96
C LEU A 287 30.66 -16.05 -9.37
N SER A 288 30.43 -14.87 -9.90
CA SER A 288 31.00 -13.63 -9.39
C SER A 288 30.03 -12.92 -8.44
N GLU A 289 30.46 -12.70 -7.21
CA GLU A 289 29.72 -11.91 -6.24
C GLU A 289 29.73 -10.43 -6.64
N GLN A 290 28.55 -9.80 -6.63
CA GLN A 290 28.38 -8.40 -6.92
C GLN A 290 28.15 -7.60 -5.63
N PRO A 291 28.37 -6.27 -5.63
CA PRO A 291 28.14 -5.44 -4.46
C PRO A 291 26.75 -5.63 -3.88
N ALA A 292 26.69 -5.96 -2.59
CA ALA A 292 25.45 -6.16 -1.88
C ALA A 292 24.61 -4.87 -1.82
N LEU A 293 23.32 -5.03 -1.86
CA LEU A 293 22.35 -3.93 -1.70
C LEU A 293 21.43 -4.19 -0.52
N THR A 294 20.94 -3.12 0.08
CA THR A 294 19.99 -3.20 1.18
C THR A 294 18.61 -2.72 0.74
N HIS A 295 17.58 -3.43 1.17
CA HIS A 295 16.20 -3.02 0.94
C HIS A 295 15.38 -3.12 2.23
N ARG A 296 14.80 -1.98 2.65
CA ARG A 296 14.01 -1.91 3.87
C ARG A 296 12.56 -2.26 3.63
N LEU A 297 12.08 -3.28 4.33
CA LEU A 297 10.66 -3.58 4.50
C LEU A 297 10.17 -3.08 5.86
N THR A 298 8.87 -3.14 6.11
CA THR A 298 8.27 -2.64 7.37
C THR A 298 8.89 -3.29 8.62
N HIS A 299 9.16 -4.59 8.57
CA HIS A 299 9.64 -5.37 9.72
C HIS A 299 10.97 -6.09 9.46
N ARG A 300 11.58 -5.90 8.29
CA ARG A 300 12.82 -6.58 7.89
C ARG A 300 13.74 -5.63 7.12
N LEU A 301 15.02 -5.85 7.28
CA LEU A 301 16.05 -5.29 6.41
C LEU A 301 16.59 -6.44 5.56
N LEU A 302 16.40 -6.37 4.25
CA LEU A 302 16.98 -7.35 3.33
C LEU A 302 18.40 -6.93 2.99
N LEU A 303 19.35 -7.84 3.17
CA LEU A 303 20.70 -7.74 2.66
C LEU A 303 20.79 -8.66 1.45
N ILE A 304 20.83 -8.08 0.26
CA ILE A 304 20.71 -8.81 -0.99
C ILE A 304 22.09 -8.84 -1.65
N THR A 305 22.63 -10.04 -1.85
CA THR A 305 23.90 -10.25 -2.56
C THR A 305 23.61 -10.86 -3.94
N PRO A 306 23.82 -10.10 -5.03
CA PRO A 306 23.66 -10.65 -6.37
C PRO A 306 24.91 -11.46 -6.78
N PHE A 307 24.69 -12.58 -7.44
CA PHE A 307 25.69 -13.37 -8.14
C PHE A 307 25.44 -13.36 -9.63
N GLN A 308 26.48 -13.25 -10.42
CA GLN A 308 26.44 -13.31 -11.88
C GLN A 308 27.37 -14.38 -12.41
N THR A 309 27.08 -14.93 -13.57
CA THR A 309 27.91 -15.88 -14.28
C THR A 309 28.13 -15.47 -15.73
N PRO A 310 29.34 -15.66 -16.29
CA PRO A 310 29.59 -15.50 -17.72
C PRO A 310 28.96 -16.63 -18.54
N GLN A 311 28.65 -17.76 -17.89
CA GLN A 311 28.07 -18.92 -18.58
C GLN A 311 26.65 -18.60 -19.05
N ARG A 312 26.31 -19.07 -20.23
CA ARG A 312 25.04 -18.86 -20.92
C ARG A 312 24.30 -20.17 -21.11
N PRO A 313 23.63 -20.69 -20.09
CA PRO A 313 22.94 -21.96 -20.16
C PRO A 313 21.86 -21.97 -21.23
N SER A 314 21.55 -23.16 -21.74
CA SER A 314 20.42 -23.38 -22.64
C SER A 314 19.09 -23.12 -21.92
N GLU A 315 18.11 -22.57 -22.63
CA GLU A 315 16.77 -22.26 -22.12
C GLU A 315 16.01 -23.48 -21.58
N ASN A 316 16.36 -24.68 -22.05
CA ASN A 316 15.71 -25.95 -21.68
C ASN A 316 16.11 -26.45 -20.27
N LEU A 317 17.00 -25.78 -19.56
CA LEU A 317 17.54 -26.25 -18.28
C LEU A 317 16.76 -25.74 -17.06
N SER A 318 15.78 -24.85 -17.24
CA SER A 318 14.99 -24.32 -16.13
C SER A 318 13.50 -24.26 -16.46
N ASP A 319 12.66 -24.39 -15.43
CA ASP A 319 11.21 -24.16 -15.52
C ASP A 319 10.86 -22.65 -15.47
N GLY A 320 11.85 -21.77 -15.46
CA GLY A 320 11.70 -20.32 -15.40
C GLY A 320 11.41 -19.69 -16.76
N LEU A 321 11.12 -18.41 -16.73
CA LEU A 321 10.80 -17.60 -17.89
C LEU A 321 12.02 -16.78 -18.32
N TRP A 322 12.42 -16.91 -19.56
CA TRP A 322 13.47 -16.08 -20.15
C TRP A 322 12.87 -14.79 -20.71
N VAL A 323 13.27 -13.66 -20.16
CA VAL A 323 12.72 -12.35 -20.51
C VAL A 323 13.82 -11.44 -21.02
N SER A 324 13.65 -10.93 -22.22
CA SER A 324 14.58 -9.94 -22.78
C SER A 324 14.52 -8.62 -22.01
N PRO A 325 15.62 -7.86 -21.93
CA PRO A 325 15.70 -6.62 -21.15
C PRO A 325 14.61 -5.61 -21.47
N GLU A 326 14.21 -5.48 -22.74
CA GLU A 326 13.16 -4.58 -23.21
C GLU A 326 11.76 -4.95 -22.71
N HIS A 327 11.52 -6.23 -22.38
CA HIS A 327 10.24 -6.75 -21.88
C HIS A 327 10.17 -6.93 -20.37
N LEU A 328 11.24 -6.60 -19.62
CA LEU A 328 11.23 -6.69 -18.16
C LEU A 328 10.14 -5.83 -17.51
N ALA A 329 9.77 -4.71 -18.13
CA ALA A 329 8.73 -3.82 -17.65
C ALA A 329 7.32 -4.43 -17.72
N ASP A 330 7.11 -5.45 -18.54
CA ASP A 330 5.84 -6.14 -18.70
C ASP A 330 5.55 -7.06 -17.50
N TYR A 331 6.57 -7.34 -16.67
CA TYR A 331 6.49 -8.22 -15.51
C TYR A 331 6.54 -7.43 -14.21
N GLY A 332 5.75 -7.87 -13.23
CA GLY A 332 5.79 -7.34 -11.88
C GLY A 332 7.07 -7.77 -11.16
N LEU A 333 8.09 -6.92 -11.16
CA LEU A 333 9.36 -7.16 -10.48
C LEU A 333 9.40 -6.48 -9.10
N PRO A 334 10.13 -7.03 -8.11
CA PRO A 334 10.48 -6.29 -6.90
C PRO A 334 11.22 -4.99 -7.23
N LYS A 335 10.87 -3.89 -6.56
CA LYS A 335 11.53 -2.60 -6.78
C LYS A 335 13.06 -2.67 -6.75
N PRO A 336 13.72 -3.33 -5.74
CA PRO A 336 15.18 -3.40 -5.72
C PRO A 336 15.77 -4.19 -6.90
N LEU A 337 15.04 -5.18 -7.44
CA LEU A 337 15.49 -5.91 -8.63
C LEU A 337 15.36 -5.05 -9.89
N SER A 338 14.21 -4.40 -10.08
CA SER A 338 14.02 -3.46 -11.18
C SER A 338 15.09 -2.35 -11.17
N ASP A 339 15.37 -1.76 -10.00
CA ASP A 339 16.41 -0.74 -9.86
C ASP A 339 17.82 -1.30 -10.14
N TYR A 340 18.09 -2.55 -9.77
CA TYR A 340 19.37 -3.19 -10.02
C TYR A 340 19.59 -3.48 -11.51
N LEU A 341 18.60 -4.03 -12.20
CA LEU A 341 18.68 -4.40 -13.61
C LEU A 341 18.73 -3.19 -14.55
N ASN A 342 18.17 -2.06 -14.14
CA ASN A 342 18.16 -0.80 -14.89
C ASN A 342 19.42 0.06 -14.65
N ARG A 343 20.34 -0.37 -13.77
CA ARG A 343 21.63 0.35 -13.63
C ARG A 343 22.50 0.10 -14.86
N PRO A 344 23.25 1.12 -15.32
CA PRO A 344 24.33 0.88 -16.27
C PRO A 344 25.25 -0.18 -15.64
N GLN A 345 25.26 -1.36 -16.19
CA GLN A 345 26.22 -2.38 -15.74
C GLN A 345 27.59 -1.90 -16.21
N PRO A 346 28.63 -1.87 -15.36
CA PRO A 346 29.97 -1.71 -15.86
C PRO A 346 30.21 -2.87 -16.82
N ASP A 347 30.68 -2.55 -18.03
CA ASP A 347 31.03 -3.55 -19.02
C ASP A 347 31.95 -4.58 -18.36
N LEU A 348 31.44 -5.79 -18.20
CA LEU A 348 32.24 -6.95 -17.78
C LEU A 348 32.98 -7.46 -19.02
N PHE A 349 33.98 -6.68 -19.45
CA PHE A 349 35.08 -7.14 -20.32
C PHE A 349 36.26 -6.18 -20.22
#